data_637916c030ee903f194f5217172164a1
#
_entry.id   637916c030ee903f194f5217172164a1
#
_cell.length_a   1.000
_cell.length_b   1.000
_cell.length_c   1.000
_cell.angle_alpha   90.00
_cell.angle_beta   90.00
_cell.angle_gamma   90.00
#
_symmetry.space_group_name_H-M   'P 1'
#
loop_
_entity.id
_entity.type
_entity.pdbx_description
1 polymer ?
#
loop_
_entity_poly.entity_id
_entity_poly.type
_entity_poly.pdbx_seq_one_letter_code
_entity_poly.pdbx_strand_id
1 'polypeptide(L)'
;MFMEKLLVLGTGNAGATRCYNTCFILHDGKEPLLVDAGGGNAIFTQLERAGIRPSDIHHAFLTHCHTDHLFGMIWMLRSVAQNIRGGSYEGTFTLYCHDELAGVVHSVADMTLPASMTQYIGDRILIVPVGDGEERPFGSYRATFFDIGSTKAKQFGFMLGLHSGKKLSCLGDEPCTPRGRKYAAGSGWLLSEAFCLYADRDRFKPYEKHHSTVREACETATELGVENLVLWHTEDTRLAERKTLYTAEGRQYFSGNLFVPDDLESIAL
;
A
#
# COMPACT_ATOMS: atom_id res chain seq x y z
N MET A 1 -5.95 25.73 -2.06
CA MET A 1 -6.21 24.55 -1.23
C MET A 1 -5.53 23.38 -1.93
N PHE A 2 -4.51 22.77 -1.36
CA PHE A 2 -3.89 21.59 -1.97
C PHE A 2 -4.88 20.43 -1.87
N MET A 3 -5.11 19.76 -2.99
CA MET A 3 -6.04 18.66 -3.07
C MET A 3 -5.28 17.35 -2.77
N GLU A 4 -5.69 16.65 -1.71
CA GLU A 4 -5.11 15.35 -1.36
C GLU A 4 -5.41 14.34 -2.47
N LYS A 5 -4.43 13.51 -2.77
CA LYS A 5 -4.50 12.55 -3.86
C LYS A 5 -3.96 11.20 -3.43
N LEU A 6 -4.61 10.17 -3.88
CA LEU A 6 -4.10 8.80 -3.90
C LEU A 6 -3.61 8.53 -5.33
N LEU A 7 -2.31 8.40 -5.52
CA LEU A 7 -1.70 8.00 -6.78
C LEU A 7 -1.36 6.52 -6.72
N VAL A 8 -2.07 5.71 -7.47
CA VAL A 8 -1.93 4.25 -7.47
C VAL A 8 -0.78 3.88 -8.41
N LEU A 9 0.36 3.46 -7.87
CA LEU A 9 1.52 3.06 -8.67
C LEU A 9 1.35 1.67 -9.27
N GLY A 10 0.67 0.78 -8.57
CA GLY A 10 0.41 -0.58 -9.01
C GLY A 10 -0.85 -1.16 -8.39
N THR A 11 -1.48 -2.10 -9.07
CA THR A 11 -2.80 -2.66 -8.73
C THR A 11 -2.85 -4.18 -8.66
N GLY A 12 -1.77 -4.87 -9.06
CA GLY A 12 -1.73 -6.32 -9.19
C GLY A 12 -1.32 -7.05 -7.92
N ASN A 13 -1.75 -8.30 -7.81
CA ASN A 13 -1.26 -9.24 -6.81
C ASN A 13 0.17 -9.75 -7.15
N ALA A 14 0.72 -10.63 -6.31
CA ALA A 14 2.07 -11.20 -6.48
C ALA A 14 2.30 -11.88 -7.85
N GLY A 15 1.27 -12.50 -8.43
CA GLY A 15 1.35 -13.21 -9.71
C GLY A 15 1.08 -12.34 -10.94
N ALA A 16 0.75 -11.07 -10.76
CA ALA A 16 0.44 -10.16 -11.86
C ALA A 16 1.69 -9.82 -12.67
N THR A 17 1.56 -9.85 -14.00
CA THR A 17 2.64 -9.55 -14.95
C THR A 17 2.28 -8.46 -15.95
N ARG A 18 1.00 -8.08 -16.03
CA ARG A 18 0.46 -7.08 -16.95
C ARG A 18 0.20 -5.73 -16.29
N CYS A 19 0.23 -5.69 -14.96
CA CYS A 19 0.21 -4.47 -14.14
C CYS A 19 1.27 -4.61 -13.04
N TYR A 20 1.63 -3.49 -12.42
CA TYR A 20 2.60 -3.50 -11.32
C TYR A 20 1.95 -3.99 -10.02
N ASN A 21 2.75 -4.55 -9.12
CA ASN A 21 2.26 -5.01 -7.82
C ASN A 21 1.76 -3.83 -6.98
N THR A 22 0.79 -4.11 -6.11
CA THR A 22 0.06 -3.09 -5.35
C THR A 22 0.99 -2.23 -4.50
N CYS A 23 1.03 -0.96 -4.83
CA CYS A 23 1.69 0.08 -4.05
C CYS A 23 1.15 1.45 -4.48
N PHE A 24 1.28 2.45 -3.63
CA PHE A 24 0.71 3.77 -3.90
C PHE A 24 1.46 4.90 -3.20
N ILE A 25 1.20 6.11 -3.66
CA ILE A 25 1.60 7.37 -3.03
C ILE A 25 0.35 8.06 -2.49
N LEU A 26 0.38 8.44 -1.22
CA LEU A 26 -0.53 9.44 -0.66
C LEU A 26 0.18 10.81 -0.71
N HIS A 27 -0.46 11.82 -1.28
CA HIS A 27 0.15 13.11 -1.53
C HIS A 27 -0.81 14.26 -1.19
N ASP A 28 -0.38 15.16 -0.32
CA ASP A 28 -1.13 16.35 0.09
C ASP A 28 -0.71 17.65 -0.64
N GLY A 29 0.10 17.51 -1.67
CA GLY A 29 0.71 18.63 -2.41
C GLY A 29 2.05 19.11 -1.85
N LYS A 30 2.54 18.52 -0.74
CA LYS A 30 3.83 18.86 -0.12
C LYS A 30 4.80 17.71 -0.24
N GLU A 31 4.47 16.58 0.37
CA GLU A 31 5.37 15.44 0.48
C GLU A 31 4.68 14.14 0.06
N PRO A 32 5.27 13.36 -0.87
CA PRO A 32 4.76 12.05 -1.24
C PRO A 32 5.08 11.02 -0.14
N LEU A 33 4.05 10.30 0.33
CA LEU A 33 4.17 9.19 1.26
C LEU A 33 4.00 7.87 0.50
N LEU A 34 5.03 7.03 0.52
CA LEU A 34 5.01 5.75 -0.18
C LEU A 34 4.44 4.65 0.73
N VAL A 35 3.51 3.86 0.22
CA VAL A 35 3.00 2.65 0.89
C VAL A 35 3.27 1.46 0.00
N ASP A 36 4.05 0.53 0.51
CA ASP A 36 4.66 -0.58 -0.21
C ASP A 36 5.45 -0.11 -1.45
N ALA A 37 6.13 -1.02 -2.13
CA ALA A 37 6.94 -0.63 -3.29
C ALA A 37 6.96 -1.67 -4.41
N GLY A 38 6.05 -2.64 -4.36
CA GLY A 38 5.98 -3.70 -5.36
C GLY A 38 7.14 -4.71 -5.30
N GLY A 39 7.25 -5.55 -6.31
CA GLY A 39 8.13 -6.72 -6.33
C GLY A 39 9.55 -6.49 -6.85
N GLY A 40 9.94 -5.26 -7.18
CA GLY A 40 11.29 -5.05 -7.70
C GLY A 40 11.60 -3.64 -8.18
N ASN A 41 12.66 -3.53 -9.00
CA ASN A 41 13.18 -2.24 -9.48
C ASN A 41 12.25 -1.50 -10.44
N ALA A 42 11.19 -2.13 -10.93
CA ALA A 42 10.18 -1.48 -11.76
C ALA A 42 9.41 -0.39 -10.98
N ILE A 43 9.52 -0.32 -9.65
CA ILE A 43 9.07 0.83 -8.85
C ILE A 43 9.63 2.16 -9.40
N PHE A 44 10.88 2.17 -9.87
CA PHE A 44 11.49 3.38 -10.43
C PHE A 44 10.82 3.81 -11.74
N THR A 45 10.42 2.87 -12.59
CA THR A 45 9.64 3.17 -13.79
C THR A 45 8.26 3.75 -13.42
N GLN A 46 7.61 3.22 -12.38
CA GLN A 46 6.33 3.74 -11.91
C GLN A 46 6.47 5.14 -11.33
N LEU A 47 7.49 5.39 -10.51
CA LEU A 47 7.77 6.70 -9.95
C LEU A 47 8.12 7.74 -11.05
N GLU A 48 8.97 7.36 -12.02
CA GLU A 48 9.33 8.24 -13.16
C GLU A 48 8.09 8.63 -13.97
N ARG A 49 7.24 7.65 -14.32
CA ARG A 49 5.98 7.90 -15.04
C ARG A 49 4.99 8.74 -14.23
N ALA A 50 5.05 8.65 -12.91
CA ALA A 50 4.27 9.46 -11.98
C ALA A 50 4.86 10.88 -11.78
N GLY A 51 6.06 11.15 -12.30
CA GLY A 51 6.76 12.42 -12.12
C GLY A 51 7.31 12.62 -10.70
N ILE A 52 7.55 11.54 -9.96
CA ILE A 52 8.07 11.56 -8.58
C ILE A 52 9.49 11.00 -8.58
N ARG A 53 10.43 11.73 -8.00
CA ARG A 53 11.79 11.25 -7.82
C ARG A 53 11.89 10.45 -6.51
N PRO A 54 12.67 9.36 -6.44
CA PRO A 54 12.94 8.67 -5.19
C PRO A 54 13.49 9.61 -4.08
N SER A 55 14.20 10.68 -4.47
CA SER A 55 14.71 11.69 -3.53
C SER A 55 13.65 12.61 -2.93
N ASP A 56 12.45 12.62 -3.46
CA ASP A 56 11.33 13.41 -2.93
C ASP A 56 10.54 12.66 -1.85
N ILE A 57 10.80 11.36 -1.68
CA ILE A 57 10.10 10.50 -0.72
C ILE A 57 10.92 10.40 0.56
N HIS A 58 10.38 10.92 1.66
CA HIS A 58 11.03 10.90 2.98
C HIS A 58 10.34 9.95 3.96
N HIS A 59 9.10 9.56 3.69
CA HIS A 59 8.34 8.65 4.52
C HIS A 59 7.77 7.50 3.69
N ALA A 60 7.95 6.28 4.20
CA ALA A 60 7.35 5.09 3.64
C ALA A 60 6.76 4.21 4.73
N PHE A 61 5.76 3.42 4.37
CA PHE A 61 5.20 2.35 5.18
C PHE A 61 5.25 1.05 4.39
N LEU A 62 5.71 -0.02 5.04
CA LEU A 62 5.73 -1.37 4.48
C LEU A 62 4.78 -2.25 5.29
N THR A 63 3.80 -2.83 4.62
CA THR A 63 2.71 -3.58 5.26
C THR A 63 3.18 -4.94 5.77
N HIS A 64 3.92 -5.69 4.96
CA HIS A 64 4.38 -7.04 5.27
C HIS A 64 5.56 -7.51 4.38
N CYS A 65 6.05 -8.73 4.61
CA CYS A 65 7.30 -9.23 4.03
C CYS A 65 7.17 -9.96 2.69
N HIS A 66 5.99 -10.05 2.08
CA HIS A 66 5.86 -10.74 0.80
C HIS A 66 6.65 -10.02 -0.31
N THR A 67 7.09 -10.80 -1.28
CA THR A 67 8.03 -10.36 -2.32
C THR A 67 7.48 -9.22 -3.18
N ASP A 68 6.19 -9.19 -3.40
CA ASP A 68 5.46 -8.19 -4.19
C ASP A 68 5.21 -6.86 -3.44
N HIS A 69 5.63 -6.75 -2.19
CA HIS A 69 5.61 -5.53 -1.38
C HIS A 69 7.03 -5.11 -0.95
N LEU A 70 7.83 -6.08 -0.47
CA LEU A 70 9.13 -5.84 0.14
C LEU A 70 10.23 -5.48 -0.87
N PHE A 71 10.35 -6.23 -1.98
CA PHE A 71 11.55 -6.12 -2.81
C PHE A 71 11.69 -4.77 -3.49
N GLY A 72 10.59 -4.14 -3.89
CA GLY A 72 10.64 -2.75 -4.34
C GLY A 72 11.15 -1.80 -3.25
N MET A 73 10.81 -2.05 -1.98
CA MET A 73 11.30 -1.24 -0.86
C MET A 73 12.82 -1.39 -0.65
N ILE A 74 13.39 -2.58 -0.85
CA ILE A 74 14.85 -2.76 -0.83
C ILE A 74 15.52 -1.94 -1.95
N TRP A 75 14.91 -1.88 -3.14
CA TRP A 75 15.37 -1.00 -4.20
C TRP A 75 15.25 0.48 -3.84
N MET A 76 14.18 0.88 -3.13
CA MET A 76 14.05 2.25 -2.61
C MET A 76 15.16 2.58 -1.62
N LEU A 77 15.45 1.70 -0.64
CA LEU A 77 16.56 1.89 0.31
C LEU A 77 17.89 2.05 -0.41
N ARG A 78 18.14 1.22 -1.45
CA ARG A 78 19.31 1.35 -2.30
C ARG A 78 19.40 2.72 -2.98
N SER A 79 18.30 3.17 -3.57
CA SER A 79 18.24 4.46 -4.29
C SER A 79 18.45 5.64 -3.33
N VAL A 80 17.78 5.62 -2.19
CA VAL A 80 17.95 6.65 -1.14
C VAL A 80 19.41 6.71 -0.68
N ALA A 81 20.05 5.58 -0.38
CA ALA A 81 21.44 5.52 0.01
C ALA A 81 22.38 6.06 -1.08
N GLN A 82 22.12 5.76 -2.36
CA GLN A 82 22.87 6.32 -3.48
C GLN A 82 22.74 7.84 -3.58
N ASN A 83 21.51 8.36 -3.42
CA ASN A 83 21.25 9.78 -3.46
C ASN A 83 21.84 10.53 -2.26
N ILE A 84 21.83 9.93 -1.04
CA ILE A 84 22.54 10.46 0.13
C ILE A 84 24.05 10.56 -0.18
N ARG A 85 24.64 9.50 -0.67
CA ARG A 85 26.06 9.45 -1.03
C ARG A 85 26.43 10.47 -2.11
N GLY A 86 25.54 10.65 -3.09
CA GLY A 86 25.69 11.61 -4.17
C GLY A 86 25.39 13.08 -3.80
N GLY A 87 24.92 13.34 -2.57
CA GLY A 87 24.56 14.69 -2.11
C GLY A 87 23.26 15.24 -2.69
N SER A 88 22.42 14.39 -3.29
CA SER A 88 21.14 14.75 -3.89
C SER A 88 19.91 14.37 -3.05
N TYR A 89 20.13 13.84 -1.83
CA TYR A 89 19.07 13.54 -0.87
C TYR A 89 19.30 14.35 0.42
N GLU A 90 18.37 15.24 0.74
CA GLU A 90 18.41 16.02 1.96
C GLU A 90 17.54 15.36 3.04
N GLY A 91 17.85 15.57 4.33
CA GLY A 91 17.09 15.05 5.45
C GLY A 91 17.21 13.52 5.63
N THR A 92 16.18 12.88 6.13
CA THR A 92 16.14 11.50 6.57
C THR A 92 15.01 10.76 5.85
N PHE A 93 15.25 9.52 5.45
CA PHE A 93 14.21 8.60 5.00
C PHE A 93 13.74 7.76 6.18
N THR A 94 12.44 7.71 6.43
CA THR A 94 11.83 6.93 7.51
C THR A 94 10.91 5.87 6.94
N LEU A 95 11.23 4.59 7.18
CA LEU A 95 10.42 3.44 6.83
C LEU A 95 9.73 2.91 8.10
N TYR A 96 8.42 3.03 8.16
CA TYR A 96 7.60 2.41 9.21
C TYR A 96 7.20 1.00 8.80
N CYS A 97 7.25 0.06 9.73
CA CYS A 97 6.78 -1.32 9.57
C CYS A 97 6.65 -1.97 10.96
N HIS A 98 6.02 -3.15 11.06
CA HIS A 98 6.00 -3.87 12.34
C HIS A 98 7.38 -4.45 12.70
N ASP A 99 7.57 -4.80 13.96
CA ASP A 99 8.85 -5.23 14.56
C ASP A 99 9.55 -6.39 13.82
N GLU A 100 8.81 -7.46 13.54
CA GLU A 100 9.35 -8.63 12.83
C GLU A 100 9.79 -8.24 11.39
N LEU A 101 9.00 -7.40 10.72
CA LEU A 101 9.33 -6.93 9.38
C LEU A 101 10.57 -6.02 9.37
N ALA A 102 10.76 -5.22 10.41
CA ALA A 102 11.98 -4.42 10.55
C ALA A 102 13.23 -5.32 10.57
N GLY A 103 13.19 -6.45 11.28
CA GLY A 103 14.25 -7.45 11.27
C GLY A 103 14.48 -8.08 9.89
N VAL A 104 13.41 -8.37 9.15
CA VAL A 104 13.49 -8.87 7.76
C VAL A 104 14.14 -7.84 6.85
N VAL A 105 13.68 -6.57 6.90
CA VAL A 105 14.25 -5.48 6.07
C VAL A 105 15.74 -5.31 6.34
N HIS A 106 16.17 -5.27 7.60
CA HIS A 106 17.58 -5.22 7.97
C HIS A 106 18.36 -6.40 7.37
N SER A 107 17.88 -7.62 7.57
CA SER A 107 18.55 -8.83 7.10
C SER A 107 18.69 -8.85 5.57
N VAL A 108 17.62 -8.51 4.84
CA VAL A 108 17.66 -8.48 3.37
C VAL A 108 18.56 -7.36 2.87
N ALA A 109 18.52 -6.18 3.49
CA ALA A 109 19.41 -5.07 3.14
C ALA A 109 20.88 -5.45 3.35
N ASP A 110 21.24 -6.05 4.49
CA ASP A 110 22.60 -6.45 4.80
C ASP A 110 23.13 -7.56 3.87
N MET A 111 22.25 -8.48 3.44
CA MET A 111 22.63 -9.54 2.51
C MET A 111 22.75 -9.07 1.05
N THR A 112 22.07 -8.01 0.66
CA THR A 112 21.90 -7.64 -0.76
C THR A 112 22.50 -6.30 -1.14
N LEU A 113 22.69 -5.39 -0.19
CA LEU A 113 23.26 -4.07 -0.43
C LEU A 113 24.72 -4.02 0.03
N PRO A 114 25.60 -3.31 -0.70
CA PRO A 114 26.98 -3.14 -0.26
C PRO A 114 27.07 -2.25 0.99
N ALA A 115 28.10 -2.45 1.80
CA ALA A 115 28.35 -1.69 3.04
C ALA A 115 28.36 -0.17 2.84
N SER A 116 28.76 0.31 1.65
CA SER A 116 28.72 1.73 1.27
C SER A 116 27.29 2.31 1.18
N MET A 117 26.26 1.47 1.26
CA MET A 117 24.84 1.85 1.29
C MET A 117 24.22 1.55 2.65
N THR A 118 24.46 0.35 3.21
CA THR A 118 23.90 -0.03 4.52
C THR A 118 24.42 0.84 5.66
N GLN A 119 25.58 1.47 5.52
CA GLN A 119 26.12 2.42 6.51
C GLN A 119 25.19 3.58 6.86
N TYR A 120 24.22 3.91 6.00
CA TYR A 120 23.25 4.98 6.26
C TYR A 120 22.03 4.50 7.05
N ILE A 121 21.87 3.18 7.23
CA ILE A 121 20.77 2.61 8.03
C ILE A 121 21.10 2.84 9.51
N GLY A 122 20.13 3.44 10.23
CA GLY A 122 20.28 3.85 11.63
C GLY A 122 20.71 5.32 11.81
N ASP A 123 21.09 6.01 10.73
CA ASP A 123 21.44 7.45 10.73
C ASP A 123 20.53 8.24 9.80
N ARG A 124 20.72 8.11 8.50
CA ARG A 124 19.97 8.85 7.46
C ARG A 124 18.79 8.03 6.88
N ILE A 125 18.80 6.71 7.07
CA ILE A 125 17.73 5.79 6.73
C ILE A 125 17.28 5.13 8.03
N LEU A 126 16.09 5.46 8.49
CA LEU A 126 15.52 4.96 9.73
C LEU A 126 14.47 3.89 9.42
N ILE A 127 14.69 2.67 9.91
CA ILE A 127 13.68 1.61 9.91
C ILE A 127 13.04 1.64 11.30
N VAL A 128 11.78 2.07 11.37
CA VAL A 128 11.09 2.37 12.63
C VAL A 128 9.99 1.35 12.88
N PRO A 129 10.18 0.43 13.85
CA PRO A 129 9.13 -0.47 14.25
C PRO A 129 7.93 0.27 14.85
N VAL A 130 6.73 -0.18 14.49
CA VAL A 130 5.45 0.31 15.06
C VAL A 130 4.65 -0.84 15.64
N GLY A 131 3.96 -0.56 16.75
CA GLY A 131 3.09 -1.50 17.46
C GLY A 131 1.62 -1.42 17.05
N ASP A 132 0.81 -2.42 17.48
CA ASP A 132 -0.63 -2.43 17.24
C ASP A 132 -1.31 -1.27 17.97
N GLY A 133 -2.02 -0.43 17.23
CA GLY A 133 -2.68 0.77 17.74
C GLY A 133 -1.75 1.95 17.99
N GLU A 134 -0.50 1.86 17.59
CA GLU A 134 0.48 2.93 17.81
C GLU A 134 0.28 4.08 16.82
N GLU A 135 0.29 5.31 17.36
CA GLU A 135 0.22 6.53 16.57
C GLU A 135 1.61 7.13 16.33
N ARG A 136 1.91 7.47 15.07
CA ARG A 136 3.14 8.16 14.68
C ARG A 136 2.86 9.29 13.68
N PRO A 137 3.73 10.31 13.61
CA PRO A 137 3.76 11.19 12.44
C PRO A 137 4.04 10.37 11.18
N PHE A 138 3.31 10.66 10.09
CA PHE A 138 3.54 10.06 8.78
C PHE A 138 3.43 11.18 7.74
N GLY A 139 4.56 11.82 7.44
CA GLY A 139 4.60 13.08 6.72
C GLY A 139 3.81 14.16 7.45
N SER A 140 2.89 14.79 6.75
CA SER A 140 1.98 15.80 7.32
C SER A 140 0.83 15.24 8.14
N TYR A 141 0.65 13.91 8.17
CA TYR A 141 -0.44 13.23 8.87
C TYR A 141 0.01 12.63 10.22
N ARG A 142 -0.98 12.21 11.00
CA ARG A 142 -0.80 11.26 12.09
C ARG A 142 -1.49 9.97 11.70
N ALA A 143 -0.70 8.91 11.61
CA ALA A 143 -1.20 7.57 11.29
C ALA A 143 -1.26 6.71 12.55
N THR A 144 -2.34 5.94 12.69
CA THR A 144 -2.43 4.83 13.64
C THR A 144 -2.15 3.55 12.88
N PHE A 145 -1.08 2.86 13.20
CA PHE A 145 -0.71 1.57 12.63
C PHE A 145 -1.35 0.43 13.43
N PHE A 146 -1.79 -0.61 12.77
CA PHE A 146 -2.48 -1.69 13.45
C PHE A 146 -2.24 -3.05 12.81
N ASP A 147 -2.18 -4.09 13.64
CA ASP A 147 -2.13 -5.48 13.21
C ASP A 147 -3.49 -5.89 12.63
N ILE A 148 -3.51 -6.27 11.36
CA ILE A 148 -4.75 -6.74 10.70
C ILE A 148 -5.16 -8.15 11.15
N GLY A 149 -4.30 -8.88 11.86
CA GLY A 149 -4.55 -10.27 12.28
C GLY A 149 -4.42 -11.26 11.15
N SER A 150 -3.47 -11.04 10.24
CA SER A 150 -3.18 -11.97 9.13
C SER A 150 -2.86 -13.37 9.63
N THR A 151 -3.28 -14.36 8.86
CA THR A 151 -3.03 -15.79 9.12
C THR A 151 -1.89 -16.38 8.28
N LYS A 152 -1.29 -15.58 7.38
CA LYS A 152 -0.12 -15.97 6.56
C LYS A 152 1.18 -15.45 7.18
N ALA A 153 1.44 -14.17 6.99
CA ALA A 153 2.56 -13.45 7.56
C ALA A 153 2.00 -12.26 8.32
N LYS A 154 2.64 -11.89 9.45
CA LYS A 154 2.23 -10.71 10.19
C LYS A 154 2.17 -9.52 9.27
N GLN A 155 1.04 -8.83 9.27
CA GLN A 155 0.76 -7.72 8.39
C GLN A 155 0.10 -6.59 9.15
N PHE A 156 0.54 -5.38 8.89
CA PHE A 156 -0.05 -4.17 9.45
C PHE A 156 -0.75 -3.36 8.36
N GLY A 157 -1.87 -2.78 8.77
CA GLY A 157 -2.54 -1.69 8.08
C GLY A 157 -2.30 -0.36 8.79
N PHE A 158 -2.91 0.70 8.27
CA PHE A 158 -2.93 1.98 8.95
C PHE A 158 -4.25 2.71 8.72
N MET A 159 -4.58 3.62 9.63
CA MET A 159 -5.59 4.64 9.41
C MET A 159 -5.01 6.02 9.70
N LEU A 160 -5.54 7.04 9.02
CA LEU A 160 -5.20 8.44 9.26
C LEU A 160 -6.37 9.38 8.97
N GLY A 161 -6.32 10.58 9.56
CA GLY A 161 -7.24 11.68 9.21
C GLY A 161 -6.68 12.48 8.06
N LEU A 162 -7.45 12.59 6.98
CA LEU A 162 -7.16 13.49 5.87
C LEU A 162 -7.39 14.96 6.28
N HIS A 163 -6.76 15.90 5.57
CA HIS A 163 -7.00 17.33 5.81
C HIS A 163 -8.44 17.74 5.50
N SER A 164 -9.16 16.96 4.69
CA SER A 164 -10.60 17.09 4.47
C SER A 164 -11.46 16.77 5.70
N GLY A 165 -10.85 16.20 6.77
CA GLY A 165 -11.53 15.71 7.96
C GLY A 165 -12.06 14.28 7.83
N LYS A 166 -11.95 13.65 6.64
CA LYS A 166 -12.34 12.26 6.44
C LYS A 166 -11.26 11.30 6.94
N LYS A 167 -11.68 10.13 7.41
CA LYS A 167 -10.79 9.04 7.77
C LYS A 167 -10.44 8.20 6.54
N LEU A 168 -9.15 7.93 6.33
CA LEU A 168 -8.65 6.96 5.37
C LEU A 168 -8.11 5.74 6.12
N SER A 169 -8.52 4.53 5.72
CA SER A 169 -8.02 3.27 6.27
C SER A 169 -7.51 2.37 5.14
N CYS A 170 -6.31 1.80 5.35
CA CYS A 170 -5.67 0.83 4.45
C CYS A 170 -5.51 -0.50 5.19
N LEU A 171 -6.02 -1.58 4.60
CA LEU A 171 -6.03 -2.91 5.21
C LEU A 171 -4.90 -3.83 4.68
N GLY A 172 -4.05 -3.32 3.77
CA GLY A 172 -3.04 -4.15 3.12
C GLY A 172 -3.61 -5.02 2.01
N ASP A 173 -3.20 -6.30 1.95
CA ASP A 173 -3.54 -7.25 0.87
C ASP A 173 -4.38 -8.45 1.34
N GLU A 174 -4.98 -8.38 2.51
CA GLU A 174 -5.92 -9.40 3.02
C GLU A 174 -7.31 -8.81 3.31
N PRO A 175 -8.36 -9.65 3.37
CA PRO A 175 -9.70 -9.23 3.74
C PRO A 175 -9.74 -8.59 5.11
N CYS A 176 -10.72 -7.71 5.34
CA CYS A 176 -10.92 -7.08 6.63
C CYS A 176 -11.23 -8.10 7.73
N THR A 177 -10.27 -8.36 8.59
CA THR A 177 -10.42 -9.23 9.75
C THR A 177 -11.19 -8.55 10.88
N PRO A 178 -11.66 -9.28 11.90
CA PRO A 178 -12.27 -8.68 13.10
C PRO A 178 -11.38 -7.62 13.79
N ARG A 179 -10.03 -7.77 13.75
CA ARG A 179 -9.09 -6.78 14.29
C ARG A 179 -9.08 -5.48 13.48
N GLY A 180 -9.13 -5.58 12.15
CA GLY A 180 -9.14 -4.41 11.25
C GLY A 180 -10.45 -3.62 11.32
N ARG A 181 -11.59 -4.28 11.62
CA ARG A 181 -12.93 -3.66 11.56
C ARG A 181 -13.05 -2.40 12.42
N LYS A 182 -12.46 -2.36 13.62
CA LYS A 182 -12.52 -1.17 14.50
C LYS A 182 -11.84 0.07 13.88
N TYR A 183 -10.81 -0.15 13.05
CA TYR A 183 -10.09 0.92 12.35
C TYR A 183 -10.75 1.31 11.04
N ALA A 184 -11.37 0.34 10.35
CA ALA A 184 -12.03 0.55 9.07
C ALA A 184 -13.46 1.07 9.17
N ALA A 185 -14.18 0.81 10.28
CA ALA A 185 -15.58 1.21 10.45
C ALA A 185 -15.76 2.73 10.32
N GLY A 186 -16.73 3.14 9.49
CA GLY A 186 -17.07 4.55 9.23
C GLY A 186 -15.96 5.32 8.52
N SER A 187 -15.09 4.65 7.74
CA SER A 187 -14.08 5.34 6.95
C SER A 187 -14.69 6.14 5.82
N GLY A 188 -14.24 7.39 5.65
CA GLY A 188 -14.51 8.16 4.44
C GLY A 188 -13.86 7.52 3.22
N TRP A 189 -12.70 6.87 3.40
CA TRP A 189 -11.97 6.12 2.38
C TRP A 189 -11.47 4.79 2.94
N LEU A 190 -11.80 3.69 2.27
CA LEU A 190 -11.26 2.36 2.55
C LEU A 190 -10.47 1.86 1.35
N LEU A 191 -9.22 1.47 1.59
CA LEU A 191 -8.34 0.85 0.61
C LEU A 191 -8.31 -0.65 0.92
N SER A 192 -8.83 -1.48 0.02
CA SER A 192 -9.06 -2.91 0.24
C SER A 192 -8.60 -3.75 -0.95
N GLU A 193 -8.11 -4.95 -0.65
CA GLU A 193 -7.88 -5.94 -1.69
C GLU A 193 -9.21 -6.49 -2.25
N ALA A 194 -9.18 -6.95 -3.50
CA ALA A 194 -10.25 -7.69 -4.16
C ALA A 194 -9.64 -8.53 -5.29
N PHE A 195 -9.23 -9.74 -4.97
CA PHE A 195 -8.38 -10.57 -5.83
C PHE A 195 -9.01 -10.86 -7.20
N CYS A 196 -10.29 -11.25 -7.23
CA CYS A 196 -11.00 -11.60 -8.46
C CYS A 196 -12.50 -11.35 -8.33
N LEU A 197 -13.23 -11.48 -9.44
CA LEU A 197 -14.69 -11.54 -9.43
C LEU A 197 -15.18 -12.79 -8.67
N TYR A 198 -16.31 -12.68 -8.00
CA TYR A 198 -16.93 -13.81 -7.29
C TYR A 198 -17.24 -14.98 -8.23
N ALA A 199 -17.64 -14.68 -9.47
CA ALA A 199 -17.88 -15.71 -10.49
C ALA A 199 -16.62 -16.52 -10.84
N ASP A 200 -15.44 -15.93 -10.70
CA ASP A 200 -14.16 -16.57 -11.04
C ASP A 200 -13.45 -17.22 -9.82
N ARG A 201 -14.08 -17.23 -8.63
CA ARG A 201 -13.47 -17.73 -7.39
C ARG A 201 -13.02 -19.21 -7.48
N ASP A 202 -13.75 -20.04 -8.22
CA ASP A 202 -13.39 -21.45 -8.39
C ASP A 202 -12.16 -21.64 -9.27
N ARG A 203 -11.89 -20.69 -10.18
CA ARG A 203 -10.71 -20.67 -11.03
C ARG A 203 -9.49 -20.16 -10.29
N PHE A 204 -9.63 -19.04 -9.59
CA PHE A 204 -8.50 -18.31 -8.97
C PHE A 204 -8.22 -18.72 -7.53
N LYS A 205 -9.19 -19.39 -6.87
CA LYS A 205 -9.06 -19.88 -5.49
C LYS A 205 -8.61 -18.79 -4.50
N PRO A 206 -9.30 -17.63 -4.44
CA PRO A 206 -8.89 -16.53 -3.57
C PRO A 206 -8.78 -16.96 -2.11
N TYR A 207 -9.72 -17.74 -1.61
CA TYR A 207 -9.77 -18.18 -0.20
C TYR A 207 -8.58 -19.04 0.22
N GLU A 208 -8.09 -19.91 -0.69
CA GLU A 208 -6.88 -20.71 -0.44
C GLU A 208 -5.62 -19.82 -0.34
N LYS A 209 -5.71 -18.61 -0.86
CA LYS A 209 -4.65 -17.60 -0.85
C LYS A 209 -4.89 -16.51 0.19
N HIS A 210 -5.92 -16.65 1.03
CA HIS A 210 -6.36 -15.69 2.04
C HIS A 210 -6.76 -14.32 1.45
N HIS A 211 -7.36 -14.32 0.27
CA HIS A 211 -7.91 -13.13 -0.38
C HIS A 211 -9.44 -13.19 -0.47
N SER A 212 -10.07 -12.05 -0.73
CA SER A 212 -11.48 -11.94 -1.01
C SER A 212 -11.78 -11.75 -2.51
N THR A 213 -13.04 -11.77 -2.83
CA THR A 213 -13.56 -11.37 -4.13
C THR A 213 -14.09 -9.94 -4.08
N VAL A 214 -14.38 -9.36 -5.24
CA VAL A 214 -15.00 -8.04 -5.36
C VAL A 214 -16.30 -7.97 -4.55
N ARG A 215 -17.13 -9.01 -4.62
CA ARG A 215 -18.37 -9.09 -3.87
C ARG A 215 -18.13 -8.93 -2.37
N GLU A 216 -17.25 -9.73 -1.79
CA GLU A 216 -17.01 -9.77 -0.34
C GLU A 216 -16.35 -8.49 0.17
N ALA A 217 -15.43 -7.90 -0.60
CA ALA A 217 -14.86 -6.61 -0.30
C ALA A 217 -15.93 -5.50 -0.25
N CYS A 218 -16.86 -5.52 -1.20
CA CYS A 218 -17.98 -4.57 -1.27
C CYS A 218 -19.03 -4.79 -0.17
N GLU A 219 -19.39 -6.05 0.14
CA GLU A 219 -20.24 -6.39 1.27
C GLU A 219 -19.64 -5.88 2.59
N THR A 220 -18.35 -6.12 2.79
CA THR A 220 -17.61 -5.64 3.97
C THR A 220 -17.60 -4.11 4.06
N ALA A 221 -17.36 -3.41 2.97
CA ALA A 221 -17.38 -1.95 2.95
C ALA A 221 -18.77 -1.39 3.29
N THR A 222 -19.83 -2.06 2.83
CA THR A 222 -21.22 -1.71 3.16
C THR A 222 -21.52 -1.91 4.65
N GLU A 223 -21.12 -3.06 5.22
CA GLU A 223 -21.27 -3.33 6.66
C GLU A 223 -20.51 -2.34 7.55
N LEU A 224 -19.35 -1.88 7.08
CA LEU A 224 -18.51 -0.93 7.80
C LEU A 224 -18.95 0.53 7.64
N GLY A 225 -19.96 0.82 6.81
CA GLY A 225 -20.44 2.18 6.58
C GLY A 225 -19.43 3.07 5.87
N VAL A 226 -18.68 2.51 4.93
CA VAL A 226 -17.66 3.23 4.15
C VAL A 226 -18.32 4.13 3.11
N GLU A 227 -17.75 5.33 2.87
CA GLU A 227 -18.24 6.23 1.82
C GLU A 227 -17.61 5.95 0.45
N ASN A 228 -16.27 5.79 0.43
CA ASN A 228 -15.48 5.59 -0.77
C ASN A 228 -14.63 4.33 -0.63
N LEU A 229 -14.75 3.39 -1.55
CA LEU A 229 -14.02 2.13 -1.58
C LEU A 229 -13.09 2.09 -2.79
N VAL A 230 -11.81 1.83 -2.55
CA VAL A 230 -10.80 1.56 -3.59
C VAL A 230 -10.46 0.08 -3.57
N LEU A 231 -10.61 -0.60 -4.71
CA LEU A 231 -10.27 -2.01 -4.89
C LEU A 231 -9.00 -2.17 -5.71
N TRP A 232 -8.08 -2.96 -5.22
CA TRP A 232 -6.82 -3.33 -5.89
C TRP A 232 -6.35 -4.72 -5.51
N HIS A 233 -5.06 -5.04 -5.69
CA HIS A 233 -4.44 -6.35 -5.44
C HIS A 233 -5.13 -7.48 -6.22
N THR A 234 -5.37 -7.19 -7.50
CA THR A 234 -6.22 -8.02 -8.37
C THR A 234 -5.41 -9.00 -9.21
N GLU A 235 -6.08 -10.05 -9.69
CA GLU A 235 -5.59 -10.82 -10.83
C GLU A 235 -5.58 -9.95 -12.12
N ASP A 236 -4.79 -10.34 -13.13
CA ASP A 236 -4.56 -9.52 -14.32
C ASP A 236 -4.96 -10.19 -15.65
N THR A 237 -5.66 -11.34 -15.62
CA THR A 237 -5.99 -12.07 -16.86
C THR A 237 -6.93 -11.29 -17.77
N ARG A 238 -7.83 -10.47 -17.18
CA ARG A 238 -8.77 -9.60 -17.90
C ARG A 238 -8.54 -8.11 -17.59
N LEU A 239 -7.27 -7.69 -17.52
CA LEU A 239 -6.89 -6.35 -17.09
C LEU A 239 -7.62 -5.23 -17.86
N ALA A 240 -7.77 -5.36 -19.18
CA ALA A 240 -8.47 -4.36 -20.00
C ALA A 240 -9.97 -4.22 -19.69
N GLU A 241 -10.61 -5.26 -19.14
CA GLU A 241 -12.03 -5.28 -18.79
C GLU A 241 -12.25 -5.12 -17.29
N ARG A 242 -11.19 -5.22 -16.48
CA ARG A 242 -11.22 -5.27 -15.02
C ARG A 242 -12.08 -4.16 -14.42
N LYS A 243 -11.80 -2.91 -14.79
CA LYS A 243 -12.52 -1.74 -14.28
C LYS A 243 -14.04 -1.87 -14.50
N THR A 244 -14.44 -2.26 -15.70
CA THR A 244 -15.86 -2.44 -16.04
C THR A 244 -16.51 -3.58 -15.27
N LEU A 245 -15.85 -4.74 -15.26
CA LEU A 245 -16.37 -5.96 -14.64
C LEU A 245 -16.46 -5.84 -13.12
N TYR A 246 -15.38 -5.34 -12.46
CA TYR A 246 -15.34 -5.17 -11.01
C TYR A 246 -16.35 -4.10 -10.55
N THR A 247 -16.47 -3.00 -11.31
CA THR A 247 -17.47 -1.97 -11.01
C THR A 247 -18.89 -2.52 -11.15
N ALA A 248 -19.16 -3.30 -12.19
CA ALA A 248 -20.50 -3.89 -12.42
C ALA A 248 -20.88 -4.89 -11.30
N GLU A 249 -19.93 -5.73 -10.84
CA GLU A 249 -20.18 -6.63 -9.72
C GLU A 249 -20.29 -5.86 -8.41
N GLY A 250 -19.33 -4.98 -8.11
CA GLY A 250 -19.28 -4.28 -6.83
C GLY A 250 -20.50 -3.38 -6.57
N ARG A 251 -21.04 -2.74 -7.61
CA ARG A 251 -22.26 -1.92 -7.52
C ARG A 251 -23.51 -2.69 -7.09
N GLN A 252 -23.51 -4.00 -7.15
CA GLN A 252 -24.61 -4.81 -6.64
C GLN A 252 -24.60 -4.92 -5.11
N TYR A 253 -23.45 -4.69 -4.47
CA TYR A 253 -23.22 -4.89 -3.04
C TYR A 253 -22.78 -3.64 -2.28
N PHE A 254 -22.36 -2.59 -3.00
CA PHE A 254 -21.88 -1.34 -2.40
C PHE A 254 -22.48 -0.14 -3.12
N SER A 255 -23.22 0.70 -2.38
CA SER A 255 -23.89 1.88 -2.90
C SER A 255 -23.06 3.17 -2.83
N GLY A 256 -21.94 3.16 -2.10
CA GLY A 256 -21.00 4.28 -1.99
C GLY A 256 -20.18 4.50 -3.28
N ASN A 257 -19.18 5.32 -3.24
CA ASN A 257 -18.30 5.57 -4.38
C ASN A 257 -17.28 4.42 -4.52
N LEU A 258 -17.36 3.69 -5.63
CA LEU A 258 -16.48 2.55 -5.92
C LEU A 258 -15.44 2.93 -6.97
N PHE A 259 -14.18 2.73 -6.63
CA PHE A 259 -13.02 2.97 -7.49
C PHE A 259 -12.28 1.66 -7.76
N VAL A 260 -12.04 1.37 -9.02
CA VAL A 260 -11.20 0.24 -9.49
C VAL A 260 -10.11 0.86 -10.37
N PRO A 261 -9.01 1.33 -9.77
CA PRO A 261 -7.99 2.08 -10.51
C PRO A 261 -7.16 1.19 -11.43
N ASP A 262 -6.62 1.83 -12.46
CA ASP A 262 -5.51 1.31 -13.23
C ASP A 262 -4.17 1.81 -12.64
N ASP A 263 -3.06 1.18 -13.03
CA ASP A 263 -1.73 1.66 -12.66
C ASP A 263 -1.56 3.12 -13.10
N LEU A 264 -0.96 3.93 -12.23
CA LEU A 264 -0.72 5.36 -12.40
C LEU A 264 -1.98 6.24 -12.40
N GLU A 265 -3.14 5.68 -12.07
CA GLU A 265 -4.35 6.48 -11.89
C GLU A 265 -4.28 7.29 -10.59
N SER A 266 -4.73 8.55 -10.65
CA SER A 266 -4.80 9.45 -9.52
C SER A 266 -6.23 9.67 -9.09
N ILE A 267 -6.53 9.44 -7.81
CA ILE A 267 -7.85 9.62 -7.20
C ILE A 267 -7.77 10.83 -6.25
N ALA A 268 -8.68 11.81 -6.41
CA ALA A 268 -8.83 12.91 -5.47
C ALA A 268 -9.55 12.42 -4.21
N LEU A 269 -9.00 12.73 -3.02
CA LEU A 269 -9.52 12.30 -1.72
C LEU A 269 -10.42 13.33 -1.06
#